data_646af32a81c341af2af86d0537827deb
#
_entry.id   646af32a81c341af2af86d0537827deb
#
_cell.length_a   1.000
_cell.length_b   1.000
_cell.length_c   1.000
_cell.angle_alpha   90.00
_cell.angle_beta   90.00
_cell.angle_gamma   90.00
#
_symmetry.space_group_name_H-M   'P 1'
#
loop_
_entity.id
_entity.type
_entity.pdbx_description
1 polymer ?
#
loop_
_entity_poly.entity_id
_entity_poly.type
_entity_poly.pdbx_seq_one_letter_code
_entity_poly.pdbx_strand_id
1 'polypeptide(L)'
;IFGPVKKVTTTAELIEQKHLADFTVKCIILQHTDENRNLMKKALYKDEIEWIVMNKHRNKFIKNLALSLKGNTLILFQFVEKHGKVLQEMFGNPEDKIMLYVDGNVDGELREDVRVVAESNDNVIIIASSGTFSTGVNIKNIHNIIFASPSKSRVRNLQSVGRGLRRSEGKQRATLYDIADDLSWKAHKNHTLKHFEERMKIYGSEKFPYKIYTIQLKE
;
A
#
# COMPACT_ATOMS: atom_id res chain seq x y z
N ILE A 1 -24.27 18.66 17.86
CA ILE A 1 -23.75 17.88 19.00
C ILE A 1 -23.91 16.44 18.62
N PHE A 2 -22.83 15.79 18.18
CA PHE A 2 -22.86 14.38 17.82
C PHE A 2 -22.51 13.56 19.07
N GLY A 3 -23.33 12.54 19.37
CA GLY A 3 -23.09 11.60 20.45
C GLY A 3 -21.84 10.70 20.22
N PRO A 4 -21.50 9.81 21.15
CA PRO A 4 -20.34 8.94 21.00
C PRO A 4 -20.47 8.08 19.75
N VAL A 5 -19.40 8.00 18.93
CA VAL A 5 -19.35 7.17 17.74
C VAL A 5 -19.45 5.70 18.15
N LYS A 6 -20.56 5.06 17.80
CA LYS A 6 -20.74 3.60 17.98
C LYS A 6 -20.28 2.90 16.72
N LYS A 7 -19.36 1.93 16.85
CA LYS A 7 -18.99 1.03 15.75
C LYS A 7 -20.15 0.06 15.54
N VAL A 8 -20.84 0.17 14.41
CA VAL A 8 -22.06 -0.61 14.12
C VAL A 8 -21.70 -2.01 13.58
N THR A 9 -20.58 -2.16 12.86
CA THR A 9 -20.10 -3.43 12.31
C THR A 9 -18.60 -3.41 12.08
N THR A 10 -17.97 -4.57 12.00
CA THR A 10 -16.55 -4.74 11.67
C THR A 10 -16.39 -5.07 10.18
N THR A 11 -15.20 -4.83 9.65
CA THR A 11 -14.88 -5.23 8.26
C THR A 11 -14.96 -6.75 8.10
N ALA A 12 -14.58 -7.52 9.14
CA ALA A 12 -14.71 -8.98 9.15
C ALA A 12 -16.16 -9.44 9.02
N GLU A 13 -17.09 -8.82 9.74
CA GLU A 13 -18.51 -9.11 9.63
C GLU A 13 -19.07 -8.82 8.22
N LEU A 14 -18.60 -7.74 7.57
CA LEU A 14 -19.00 -7.43 6.19
C LEU A 14 -18.43 -8.42 5.18
N ILE A 15 -17.25 -9.00 5.43
CA ILE A 15 -16.66 -10.07 4.62
C ILE A 15 -17.49 -11.36 4.82
N GLU A 16 -17.80 -11.71 6.06
CA GLU A 16 -18.60 -12.90 6.42
C GLU A 16 -20.00 -12.85 5.80
N GLN A 17 -20.64 -11.66 5.79
CA GLN A 17 -21.89 -11.39 5.12
C GLN A 17 -21.77 -11.31 3.58
N LYS A 18 -20.61 -11.59 3.01
CA LYS A 18 -20.34 -11.55 1.56
C LYS A 18 -20.54 -10.16 0.90
N HIS A 19 -20.54 -9.09 1.67
CA HIS A 19 -20.59 -7.71 1.14
C HIS A 19 -19.23 -7.22 0.65
N LEU A 20 -18.15 -7.79 1.18
CA LEU A 20 -16.76 -7.50 0.75
C LEU A 20 -16.08 -8.78 0.27
N ALA A 21 -15.07 -8.64 -0.59
CA ALA A 21 -14.19 -9.73 -0.99
C ALA A 21 -13.35 -10.21 0.21
N ASP A 22 -12.92 -11.47 0.20
CA ASP A 22 -11.95 -11.98 1.15
C ASP A 22 -10.70 -11.11 1.13
N PHE A 23 -10.26 -10.67 2.30
CA PHE A 23 -9.13 -9.76 2.42
C PHE A 23 -8.03 -10.38 3.26
N THR A 24 -6.82 -10.43 2.72
CA THR A 24 -5.64 -10.95 3.40
C THR A 24 -4.54 -9.91 3.42
N VAL A 25 -3.82 -9.79 4.54
CA VAL A 25 -2.68 -8.88 4.66
C VAL A 25 -1.38 -9.69 4.63
N LYS A 26 -0.45 -9.30 3.76
CA LYS A 26 0.93 -9.76 3.74
C LYS A 26 1.82 -8.63 4.26
N CYS A 27 2.25 -8.76 5.50
CA CYS A 27 3.17 -7.83 6.15
C CYS A 27 4.60 -8.18 5.70
N ILE A 28 5.26 -7.31 4.95
CA ILE A 28 6.62 -7.54 4.46
C ILE A 28 7.58 -6.59 5.17
N ILE A 29 8.48 -7.15 5.98
CA ILE A 29 9.53 -6.39 6.65
C ILE A 29 10.80 -6.50 5.80
N LEU A 30 11.24 -5.39 5.23
CA LEU A 30 12.50 -5.28 4.51
C LEU A 30 13.61 -4.99 5.52
N GLN A 31 14.50 -5.94 5.70
CA GLN A 31 15.65 -5.82 6.58
C GLN A 31 16.80 -5.20 5.80
N HIS A 32 17.19 -3.99 6.17
CA HIS A 32 18.27 -3.26 5.54
C HIS A 32 19.66 -3.74 6.04
N THR A 33 20.70 -3.42 5.29
CA THR A 33 22.09 -3.77 5.65
C THR A 33 22.50 -3.11 6.97
N ASP A 34 23.47 -3.68 7.66
CA ASP A 34 23.99 -3.13 8.91
C ASP A 34 24.59 -1.73 8.70
N GLU A 35 25.15 -1.45 7.53
CA GLU A 35 25.63 -0.13 7.15
C GLU A 35 24.50 0.91 7.16
N ASN A 36 23.41 0.63 6.47
CA ASN A 36 22.25 1.52 6.41
C ASN A 36 21.56 1.66 7.77
N ARG A 37 21.46 0.59 8.53
CA ARG A 37 20.90 0.59 9.89
C ARG A 37 21.75 1.47 10.82
N ASN A 38 23.08 1.38 10.72
CA ASN A 38 23.99 2.22 11.47
C ASN A 38 23.93 3.70 11.02
N LEU A 39 23.82 3.95 9.70
CA LEU A 39 23.63 5.29 9.15
C LEU A 39 22.38 5.97 9.72
N MET A 40 21.27 5.23 9.78
CA MET A 40 19.95 5.75 10.16
C MET A 40 19.66 5.69 11.66
N LYS A 41 20.57 5.18 12.52
CA LYS A 41 20.37 4.92 13.96
C LYS A 41 19.90 6.11 14.80
N LYS A 42 20.16 7.34 14.36
CA LYS A 42 19.76 8.59 15.03
C LYS A 42 18.92 9.49 14.14
N ALA A 43 18.44 8.98 13.01
CA ALA A 43 17.61 9.75 12.09
C ALA A 43 16.32 10.21 12.77
N LEU A 44 15.94 11.46 12.52
CA LEU A 44 14.63 11.94 12.88
C LEU A 44 13.57 11.29 11.97
N TYR A 45 12.35 11.25 12.43
CA TYR A 45 11.23 10.64 11.67
C TYR A 45 11.11 11.13 10.22
N LYS A 46 11.31 12.44 10.00
CA LYS A 46 11.25 13.04 8.67
C LYS A 46 12.38 12.53 7.78
N ASP A 47 13.59 12.47 8.30
CA ASP A 47 14.77 12.04 7.55
C ASP A 47 14.71 10.53 7.24
N GLU A 48 14.22 9.74 8.21
CA GLU A 48 14.00 8.30 8.03
C GLU A 48 12.99 8.03 6.90
N ILE A 49 11.84 8.72 6.90
CA ILE A 49 10.85 8.55 5.82
C ILE A 49 11.44 8.96 4.46
N GLU A 50 12.11 10.09 4.40
CA GLU A 50 12.68 10.58 3.15
C GLU A 50 13.72 9.60 2.60
N TRP A 51 14.60 9.09 3.45
CA TRP A 51 15.58 8.09 3.07
C TRP A 51 14.91 6.79 2.55
N ILE A 52 13.89 6.30 3.25
CA ILE A 52 13.15 5.08 2.89
C ILE A 52 12.51 5.22 1.51
N VAL A 53 11.78 6.31 1.26
CA VAL A 53 11.03 6.47 0.00
C VAL A 53 11.94 6.72 -1.20
N MET A 54 13.16 7.24 -0.97
CA MET A 54 14.16 7.46 -2.00
C MET A 54 15.11 6.27 -2.21
N ASN A 55 15.08 5.26 -1.35
CA ASN A 55 15.98 4.11 -1.43
C ASN A 55 15.69 3.29 -2.71
N LYS A 56 16.68 3.22 -3.60
CA LYS A 56 16.57 2.58 -4.92
C LYS A 56 16.32 1.07 -4.82
N HIS A 57 16.98 0.38 -3.91
CA HIS A 57 16.84 -1.07 -3.75
C HIS A 57 15.46 -1.44 -3.23
N ARG A 58 14.94 -0.65 -2.29
CA ARG A 58 13.58 -0.76 -1.81
C ARG A 58 12.55 -0.52 -2.92
N ASN A 59 12.69 0.53 -3.70
CA ASN A 59 11.79 0.84 -4.81
C ASN A 59 11.86 -0.22 -5.91
N LYS A 60 13.05 -0.78 -6.17
CA LYS A 60 13.23 -1.95 -7.06
C LYS A 60 12.50 -3.19 -6.54
N PHE A 61 12.53 -3.43 -5.21
CA PHE A 61 11.75 -4.49 -4.61
C PHE A 61 10.24 -4.29 -4.83
N ILE A 62 9.72 -3.07 -4.61
CA ILE A 62 8.30 -2.74 -4.84
C ILE A 62 7.92 -2.98 -6.31
N LYS A 63 8.76 -2.51 -7.25
CA LYS A 63 8.58 -2.77 -8.68
C LYS A 63 8.50 -4.26 -8.99
N ASN A 64 9.50 -5.03 -8.57
CA ASN A 64 9.55 -6.46 -8.84
C ASN A 64 8.37 -7.21 -8.23
N LEU A 65 7.97 -6.86 -7.01
CA LEU A 65 6.77 -7.39 -6.39
C LEU A 65 5.55 -7.12 -7.26
N ALA A 66 5.30 -5.86 -7.63
CA ALA A 66 4.13 -5.50 -8.41
C ALA A 66 4.08 -6.19 -9.78
N LEU A 67 5.22 -6.30 -10.46
CA LEU A 67 5.32 -7.00 -11.75
C LEU A 67 5.06 -8.50 -11.62
N SER A 68 5.41 -9.13 -10.50
CA SER A 68 5.19 -10.56 -10.26
C SER A 68 3.73 -10.92 -9.91
N LEU A 69 2.91 -9.94 -9.54
CA LEU A 69 1.54 -10.18 -9.11
C LEU A 69 0.60 -10.35 -10.31
N LYS A 70 -0.32 -11.29 -10.20
CA LYS A 70 -1.44 -11.47 -11.15
C LYS A 70 -2.60 -10.56 -10.78
N GLY A 71 -3.35 -10.10 -11.76
CA GLY A 71 -4.48 -9.20 -11.59
C GLY A 71 -4.04 -7.75 -11.35
N ASN A 72 -5.03 -6.86 -11.29
CA ASN A 72 -4.79 -5.44 -11.14
C ASN A 72 -4.18 -5.10 -9.79
N THR A 73 -3.13 -4.30 -9.83
CA THR A 73 -2.33 -3.92 -8.66
C THR A 73 -2.37 -2.40 -8.46
N LEU A 74 -2.73 -1.97 -7.26
CA LEU A 74 -2.71 -0.58 -6.83
C LEU A 74 -1.50 -0.33 -5.91
N ILE A 75 -0.62 0.57 -6.30
CA ILE A 75 0.53 1.01 -5.48
C ILE A 75 0.21 2.37 -4.90
N LEU A 76 0.14 2.47 -3.57
CA LEU A 76 -0.17 3.70 -2.88
C LEU A 76 1.09 4.37 -2.32
N PHE A 77 1.36 5.59 -2.78
CA PHE A 77 2.43 6.44 -2.30
C PHE A 77 1.90 7.70 -1.58
N GLN A 78 2.79 8.44 -0.91
CA GLN A 78 2.46 9.67 -0.19
C GLN A 78 3.13 10.92 -0.79
N PHE A 79 4.37 10.81 -1.23
CA PHE A 79 5.18 11.94 -1.70
C PHE A 79 5.26 11.92 -3.23
N VAL A 80 4.66 12.90 -3.89
CA VAL A 80 4.56 12.95 -5.36
C VAL A 80 5.96 12.96 -5.98
N GLU A 81 6.76 13.99 -5.70
CA GLU A 81 8.07 14.19 -6.33
C GLU A 81 9.10 13.14 -5.89
N LYS A 82 9.21 12.91 -4.57
CA LYS A 82 10.28 12.08 -3.99
C LYS A 82 10.00 10.57 -4.09
N HIS A 83 8.77 10.16 -4.40
CA HIS A 83 8.42 8.74 -4.44
C HIS A 83 7.54 8.36 -5.63
N GLY A 84 6.41 9.03 -5.83
CA GLY A 84 5.47 8.68 -6.88
C GLY A 84 6.09 8.76 -8.27
N LYS A 85 6.71 9.88 -8.61
CA LYS A 85 7.40 10.07 -9.89
C LYS A 85 8.61 9.15 -10.04
N VAL A 86 9.36 8.93 -8.97
CA VAL A 86 10.50 7.98 -8.96
C VAL A 86 10.04 6.55 -9.25
N LEU A 87 8.92 6.12 -8.66
CA LEU A 87 8.32 4.81 -8.98
C LEU A 87 7.86 4.77 -10.43
N GLN A 88 7.12 5.78 -10.90
CA GLN A 88 6.64 5.85 -12.29
C GLN A 88 7.79 5.72 -13.29
N GLU A 89 8.85 6.50 -13.12
CA GLU A 89 10.05 6.44 -13.95
C GLU A 89 10.72 5.06 -13.89
N MET A 90 10.87 4.50 -12.70
CA MET A 90 11.49 3.19 -12.50
C MET A 90 10.69 2.07 -13.17
N PHE A 91 9.36 2.12 -13.15
CA PHE A 91 8.52 1.12 -13.82
C PHE A 91 8.66 1.22 -15.34
N GLY A 92 8.69 2.43 -15.90
CA GLY A 92 8.66 2.64 -17.35
C GLY A 92 7.40 2.05 -17.98
N ASN A 93 7.55 1.44 -19.14
CA ASN A 93 6.47 0.76 -19.88
C ASN A 93 6.79 -0.74 -20.00
N PRO A 94 6.42 -1.57 -19.02
CA PRO A 94 6.62 -3.01 -19.11
C PRO A 94 5.71 -3.61 -20.21
N GLU A 95 6.21 -4.59 -20.95
CA GLU A 95 5.51 -5.21 -22.09
C GLU A 95 4.19 -5.88 -21.69
N ASP A 96 4.18 -6.51 -20.49
CA ASP A 96 3.06 -7.34 -20.04
C ASP A 96 2.09 -6.64 -19.09
N LYS A 97 2.23 -5.33 -18.85
CA LYS A 97 1.40 -4.59 -17.89
C LYS A 97 1.00 -3.21 -18.41
N ILE A 98 -0.24 -2.83 -18.19
CA ILE A 98 -0.69 -1.46 -18.43
C ILE A 98 -0.32 -0.61 -17.21
N MET A 99 0.43 0.46 -17.44
CA MET A 99 0.85 1.38 -16.37
C MET A 99 -0.01 2.62 -16.34
N LEU A 100 -0.58 2.94 -15.19
CA LEU A 100 -1.35 4.15 -14.95
C LEU A 100 -0.79 4.91 -13.75
N TYR A 101 -0.75 6.24 -13.85
CA TYR A 101 -0.27 7.11 -12.77
C TYR A 101 -1.34 8.14 -12.40
N VAL A 102 -1.59 8.30 -11.09
CA VAL A 102 -2.64 9.22 -10.58
C VAL A 102 -2.14 9.94 -9.34
N ASP A 103 -2.06 11.26 -9.40
CA ASP A 103 -1.78 12.11 -8.24
C ASP A 103 -2.84 13.21 -8.06
N GLY A 104 -2.57 14.18 -7.18
CA GLY A 104 -3.50 15.26 -6.88
C GLY A 104 -3.77 16.22 -8.03
N ASN A 105 -2.90 16.26 -9.05
CA ASN A 105 -2.99 17.15 -10.20
C ASN A 105 -3.87 16.58 -11.33
N VAL A 106 -4.22 15.28 -11.22
CA VAL A 106 -5.07 14.59 -12.19
C VAL A 106 -6.53 15.02 -12.01
N ASP A 107 -7.15 15.50 -13.07
CA ASP A 107 -8.55 15.93 -13.06
C ASP A 107 -9.56 14.76 -12.92
N GLY A 108 -10.85 15.10 -12.85
CA GLY A 108 -11.91 14.10 -12.67
C GLY A 108 -12.10 13.19 -13.89
N GLU A 109 -11.93 13.72 -15.09
CA GLU A 109 -12.10 12.99 -16.34
C GLU A 109 -11.03 11.92 -16.49
N LEU A 110 -9.78 12.27 -16.31
CA LEU A 110 -8.66 11.32 -16.35
C LEU A 110 -8.74 10.25 -15.24
N ARG A 111 -9.29 10.59 -14.07
CA ARG A 111 -9.55 9.59 -13.01
C ARG A 111 -10.60 8.57 -13.44
N GLU A 112 -11.61 9.01 -14.18
CA GLU A 112 -12.65 8.11 -14.73
C GLU A 112 -12.05 7.22 -15.81
N ASP A 113 -11.19 7.74 -16.69
CA ASP A 113 -10.47 6.94 -17.69
C ASP A 113 -9.62 5.84 -17.02
N VAL A 114 -8.88 6.19 -15.96
CA VAL A 114 -8.13 5.21 -15.17
C VAL A 114 -9.05 4.12 -14.61
N ARG A 115 -10.24 4.48 -14.11
CA ARG A 115 -11.23 3.52 -13.63
C ARG A 115 -11.70 2.59 -14.73
N VAL A 116 -12.08 3.15 -15.89
CA VAL A 116 -12.56 2.38 -17.04
C VAL A 116 -11.50 1.40 -17.54
N VAL A 117 -10.25 1.86 -17.70
CA VAL A 117 -9.14 1.00 -18.13
C VAL A 117 -8.89 -0.13 -17.13
N ALA A 118 -8.89 0.17 -15.82
CA ALA A 118 -8.66 -0.83 -14.79
C ALA A 118 -9.82 -1.84 -14.67
N GLU A 119 -11.07 -1.42 -14.90
CA GLU A 119 -12.22 -2.32 -14.86
C GLU A 119 -12.35 -3.19 -16.11
N SER A 120 -11.79 -2.74 -17.24
CA SER A 120 -11.82 -3.47 -18.53
C SER A 120 -10.62 -4.40 -18.74
N ASN A 121 -9.62 -4.37 -17.86
CA ASN A 121 -8.39 -5.13 -18.00
C ASN A 121 -8.00 -5.81 -16.70
N ASP A 122 -7.33 -6.96 -16.78
CA ASP A 122 -6.87 -7.74 -15.60
C ASP A 122 -5.37 -7.66 -15.37
N ASN A 123 -4.68 -6.73 -16.03
CA ASN A 123 -3.22 -6.67 -16.01
C ASN A 123 -2.68 -5.23 -15.86
N VAL A 124 -3.35 -4.45 -15.01
CA VAL A 124 -3.06 -3.03 -14.79
C VAL A 124 -2.28 -2.82 -13.50
N ILE A 125 -1.26 -1.98 -13.54
CA ILE A 125 -0.59 -1.43 -12.36
C ILE A 125 -0.93 0.06 -12.27
N ILE A 126 -1.57 0.46 -11.17
CA ILE A 126 -1.92 1.84 -10.90
C ILE A 126 -1.00 2.37 -9.80
N ILE A 127 -0.21 3.38 -10.10
CA ILE A 127 0.60 4.10 -9.10
C ILE A 127 -0.17 5.35 -8.70
N ALA A 128 -0.70 5.39 -7.48
CA ALA A 128 -1.61 6.45 -7.06
C ALA A 128 -1.19 7.12 -5.74
N SER A 129 -1.41 8.43 -5.64
CA SER A 129 -1.27 9.10 -4.36
C SER A 129 -2.38 8.68 -3.39
N SER A 130 -2.01 8.47 -2.13
CA SER A 130 -2.96 8.02 -1.10
C SER A 130 -4.09 9.01 -0.87
N GLY A 131 -3.83 10.31 -1.02
CA GLY A 131 -4.85 11.37 -0.91
C GLY A 131 -5.88 11.27 -2.03
N THR A 132 -5.42 11.21 -3.26
CA THR A 132 -6.28 11.16 -4.46
C THR A 132 -7.14 9.89 -4.47
N PHE A 133 -6.55 8.74 -4.14
CA PHE A 133 -7.29 7.48 -4.14
C PHE A 133 -8.36 7.42 -3.05
N SER A 134 -8.11 8.03 -1.88
CA SER A 134 -9.09 8.04 -0.77
C SER A 134 -10.31 8.91 -1.04
N THR A 135 -10.23 9.88 -1.93
CA THR A 135 -11.26 10.89 -2.14
C THR A 135 -12.12 10.71 -3.40
N GLY A 136 -11.83 9.76 -4.28
CA GLY A 136 -12.64 9.71 -5.50
C GLY A 136 -12.45 8.58 -6.49
N VAL A 137 -11.50 7.67 -6.31
CA VAL A 137 -11.31 6.58 -7.28
C VAL A 137 -11.88 5.28 -6.71
N ASN A 138 -13.03 4.84 -7.22
CA ASN A 138 -13.68 3.60 -6.82
C ASN A 138 -13.51 2.54 -7.91
N ILE A 139 -12.37 1.83 -7.90
CA ILE A 139 -12.09 0.75 -8.85
C ILE A 139 -12.43 -0.59 -8.19
N LYS A 140 -13.40 -1.31 -8.75
CA LYS A 140 -13.86 -2.59 -8.21
C LYS A 140 -12.89 -3.73 -8.50
N ASN A 141 -12.18 -3.67 -9.63
CA ASN A 141 -11.31 -4.75 -10.13
C ASN A 141 -9.85 -4.63 -9.61
N ILE A 142 -9.65 -4.30 -8.33
CA ILE A 142 -8.32 -4.29 -7.69
C ILE A 142 -8.10 -5.59 -6.93
N HIS A 143 -7.09 -6.36 -7.32
CA HIS A 143 -6.72 -7.64 -6.70
C HIS A 143 -5.62 -7.49 -5.66
N ASN A 144 -4.69 -6.55 -5.89
CA ASN A 144 -3.53 -6.34 -5.04
C ASN A 144 -3.39 -4.87 -4.68
N ILE A 145 -3.07 -4.58 -3.43
CA ILE A 145 -2.77 -3.24 -2.94
C ILE A 145 -1.39 -3.26 -2.29
N ILE A 146 -0.52 -2.36 -2.67
CA ILE A 146 0.82 -2.22 -2.08
C ILE A 146 0.90 -0.87 -1.37
N PHE A 147 1.13 -0.91 -0.06
CA PHE A 147 1.48 0.29 0.70
C PHE A 147 2.98 0.58 0.50
N ALA A 148 3.29 1.42 -0.49
CA ALA A 148 4.65 1.73 -0.87
C ALA A 148 5.33 2.74 0.07
N SER A 149 4.63 3.69 0.67
CA SER A 149 5.22 4.62 1.63
C SER A 149 4.88 4.25 3.07
N PRO A 150 5.81 4.34 4.02
CA PRO A 150 5.51 4.14 5.43
C PRO A 150 4.56 5.23 5.95
N SER A 151 3.51 4.85 6.68
CA SER A 151 2.55 5.79 7.27
C SER A 151 1.89 5.20 8.51
N LYS A 152 1.66 6.05 9.53
CA LYS A 152 0.91 5.67 10.73
C LYS A 152 -0.60 5.56 10.48
N SER A 153 -1.13 6.43 9.62
CA SER A 153 -2.58 6.67 9.49
C SER A 153 -3.30 5.82 8.43
N ARG A 154 -2.58 5.01 7.65
CA ARG A 154 -3.15 4.33 6.47
C ARG A 154 -4.19 3.27 6.75
N VAL A 155 -4.22 2.72 7.96
CA VAL A 155 -5.24 1.72 8.30
C VAL A 155 -6.63 2.33 8.39
N ARG A 156 -6.75 3.61 8.74
CA ARG A 156 -8.04 4.32 8.64
C ARG A 156 -8.51 4.41 7.19
N ASN A 157 -7.59 4.45 6.23
CA ASN A 157 -7.90 4.44 4.81
C ASN A 157 -8.25 3.04 4.28
N LEU A 158 -7.98 1.95 5.02
CA LEU A 158 -8.46 0.63 4.65
C LEU A 158 -10.00 0.55 4.61
N GLN A 159 -10.70 1.33 5.43
CA GLN A 159 -12.15 1.44 5.34
C GLN A 159 -12.58 2.15 4.04
N SER A 160 -11.78 3.10 3.54
CA SER A 160 -12.00 3.75 2.25
C SER A 160 -11.57 2.84 1.09
N VAL A 161 -10.49 2.10 1.25
CA VAL A 161 -10.00 1.07 0.33
C VAL A 161 -10.97 -0.14 0.33
N GLY A 162 -11.58 -0.46 1.48
CA GLY A 162 -12.63 -1.49 1.59
C GLY A 162 -13.84 -1.24 0.69
N ARG A 163 -14.10 0.02 0.31
CA ARG A 163 -15.11 0.33 -0.71
C ARG A 163 -14.68 -0.12 -2.11
N GLY A 164 -13.36 -0.06 -2.43
CA GLY A 164 -12.77 -0.61 -3.64
C GLY A 164 -12.60 -2.14 -3.62
N LEU A 165 -12.74 -2.76 -2.44
CA LEU A 165 -12.70 -4.22 -2.27
C LEU A 165 -14.08 -4.88 -2.41
N ARG A 166 -15.08 -4.16 -2.92
CA ARG A 166 -16.40 -4.75 -3.21
C ARG A 166 -16.24 -5.92 -4.16
N ARG A 167 -17.04 -6.93 -3.95
CA ARG A 167 -17.15 -8.05 -4.89
C ARG A 167 -17.51 -7.53 -6.28
N SER A 168 -16.81 -7.99 -7.28
CA SER A 168 -17.22 -7.93 -8.68
C SER A 168 -17.30 -9.36 -9.22
N GLU A 169 -18.01 -9.59 -10.29
CA GLU A 169 -18.01 -10.89 -10.97
C GLU A 169 -16.55 -11.27 -11.27
N GLY A 170 -16.12 -12.44 -10.79
CA GLY A 170 -14.76 -12.96 -10.93
C GLY A 170 -13.76 -12.57 -9.81
N LYS A 171 -14.03 -11.56 -8.97
CA LYS A 171 -13.13 -11.16 -7.88
C LYS A 171 -13.62 -11.68 -6.55
N GLN A 172 -12.97 -12.73 -6.05
CA GLN A 172 -13.28 -13.33 -4.74
C GLN A 172 -12.31 -12.89 -3.64
N ARG A 173 -11.10 -12.43 -3.97
CA ARG A 173 -10.02 -12.10 -3.02
C ARG A 173 -9.29 -10.83 -3.36
N ALA A 174 -8.89 -10.11 -2.31
CA ALA A 174 -7.95 -9.00 -2.42
C ALA A 174 -6.81 -9.17 -1.41
N THR A 175 -5.60 -8.81 -1.80
CA THR A 175 -4.40 -8.92 -0.95
C THR A 175 -3.79 -7.55 -0.73
N LEU A 176 -3.58 -7.17 0.53
CA LEU A 176 -2.77 -6.00 0.91
C LEU A 176 -1.34 -6.46 1.17
N TYR A 177 -0.39 -5.81 0.55
CA TYR A 177 1.04 -5.90 0.83
C TYR A 177 1.44 -4.66 1.62
N ASP A 178 1.61 -4.81 2.92
CA ASP A 178 2.05 -3.74 3.81
C ASP A 178 3.57 -3.83 3.99
N ILE A 179 4.29 -2.89 3.34
CA ILE A 179 5.75 -2.88 3.35
C ILE A 179 6.23 -2.03 4.51
N ALA A 180 7.06 -2.64 5.34
CA ALA A 180 7.77 -2.00 6.45
C ALA A 180 9.28 -2.11 6.25
N ASP A 181 10.01 -1.20 6.87
CA ASP A 181 11.46 -1.11 6.76
C ASP A 181 12.09 -1.28 8.15
N ASP A 182 12.93 -2.31 8.31
CA ASP A 182 13.71 -2.53 9.52
C ASP A 182 15.08 -1.86 9.39
N LEU A 183 15.18 -0.69 9.97
CA LEU A 183 16.38 0.10 10.15
C LEU A 183 16.83 0.10 11.63
N SER A 184 16.35 -0.85 12.42
CA SER A 184 16.69 -0.95 13.84
C SER A 184 18.18 -1.17 14.05
N TRP A 185 18.75 -0.49 15.04
CA TRP A 185 20.15 -0.61 15.41
C TRP A 185 20.32 -0.92 16.88
N LYS A 186 20.91 -2.07 17.19
CA LYS A 186 21.01 -2.58 18.58
C LYS A 186 19.62 -2.62 19.23
N ALA A 187 19.44 -1.98 20.40
CA ALA A 187 18.16 -1.90 21.09
C ALA A 187 17.22 -0.80 20.57
N HIS A 188 17.67 0.02 19.60
CA HIS A 188 16.86 1.13 19.07
C HIS A 188 16.06 0.67 17.85
N LYS A 189 14.75 0.65 17.98
CA LYS A 189 13.82 0.40 16.87
C LYS A 189 13.51 1.71 16.15
N ASN A 190 13.58 1.72 14.81
CA ASN A 190 13.30 2.88 14.01
C ASN A 190 11.81 3.30 14.03
N HIS A 191 11.51 4.53 13.64
CA HIS A 191 10.19 5.15 13.77
C HIS A 191 9.13 4.46 12.89
N THR A 192 9.46 4.19 11.63
CA THR A 192 8.50 3.61 10.68
C THR A 192 8.18 2.15 11.00
N LEU A 193 9.11 1.41 11.59
CA LEU A 193 8.85 0.06 12.09
C LEU A 193 7.91 0.07 13.31
N LYS A 194 8.04 1.05 14.23
CA LYS A 194 7.06 1.24 15.31
C LYS A 194 5.67 1.55 14.77
N HIS A 195 5.57 2.37 13.73
CA HIS A 195 4.27 2.65 13.08
C HIS A 195 3.68 1.42 12.40
N PHE A 196 4.52 0.54 11.86
CA PHE A 196 4.07 -0.73 11.33
C PHE A 196 3.48 -1.65 12.42
N GLU A 197 4.11 -1.72 13.59
CA GLU A 197 3.57 -2.46 14.74
C GLU A 197 2.20 -1.95 15.17
N GLU A 198 1.97 -0.63 15.12
CA GLU A 198 0.64 -0.06 15.38
C GLU A 198 -0.38 -0.48 14.31
N ARG A 199 0.03 -0.59 13.03
CA ARG A 199 -0.84 -1.11 11.99
C ARG A 199 -1.20 -2.59 12.21
N MET A 200 -0.24 -3.42 12.64
CA MET A 200 -0.51 -4.83 12.96
C MET A 200 -1.54 -4.98 14.08
N LYS A 201 -1.50 -4.13 15.12
CA LYS A 201 -2.55 -4.11 16.17
C LYS A 201 -3.94 -3.88 15.60
N ILE A 202 -4.04 -2.99 14.60
CA ILE A 202 -5.32 -2.70 13.94
C ILE A 202 -5.76 -3.90 13.07
N TYR A 203 -4.83 -4.56 12.34
CA TYR A 203 -5.17 -5.80 11.61
C TYR A 203 -5.74 -6.87 12.55
N GLY A 204 -5.12 -7.05 13.73
CA GLY A 204 -5.64 -7.95 14.76
C GLY A 204 -7.01 -7.54 15.29
N SER A 205 -7.23 -6.26 15.59
CA SER A 205 -8.51 -5.75 16.10
C SER A 205 -9.65 -5.82 15.08
N GLU A 206 -9.34 -5.68 13.78
CA GLU A 206 -10.29 -5.85 12.68
C GLU A 206 -10.43 -7.31 12.24
N LYS A 207 -9.72 -8.23 12.90
CA LYS A 207 -9.71 -9.68 12.59
C LYS A 207 -9.30 -10.01 11.15
N PHE A 208 -8.45 -9.18 10.53
CA PHE A 208 -7.91 -9.52 9.21
C PHE A 208 -6.90 -10.67 9.33
N PRO A 209 -7.00 -11.71 8.50
CA PRO A 209 -5.94 -12.70 8.41
C PRO A 209 -4.67 -12.03 7.87
N TYR A 210 -3.57 -12.12 8.62
CA TYR A 210 -2.29 -11.59 8.16
C TYR A 210 -1.15 -12.59 8.33
N LYS A 211 -0.13 -12.44 7.48
CA LYS A 211 1.15 -13.19 7.58
C LYS A 211 2.30 -12.21 7.51
N ILE A 212 3.35 -12.47 8.30
CA ILE A 212 4.55 -11.66 8.35
C ILE A 212 5.67 -12.38 7.60
N TYR A 213 6.35 -11.64 6.74
CA TYR A 213 7.51 -12.08 5.98
C TYR A 213 8.66 -11.11 6.25
N THR A 214 9.84 -11.63 6.56
CA THR A 214 11.07 -10.84 6.66
C THR A 214 11.93 -11.15 5.45
N ILE A 215 12.35 -10.12 4.74
CA ILE A 215 13.14 -10.22 3.53
C ILE A 215 14.39 -9.39 3.70
N GLN A 216 15.56 -10.03 3.56
CA GLN A 216 16.83 -9.31 3.52
C GLN A 216 16.90 -8.50 2.22
N LEU A 217 16.96 -7.19 2.32
CA LEU A 217 17.10 -6.32 1.16
C LEU A 217 18.54 -6.41 0.66
N LYS A 218 18.71 -6.89 -0.57
CA LYS A 218 20.01 -6.97 -1.24
C LYS A 218 20.28 -5.63 -1.92
N GLU A 219 21.45 -5.08 -1.66
CA GLU A 219 21.97 -3.85 -2.25
C GLU A 219 23.00 -4.13 -3.33
#